data_0f373e9512718c70b8580aaad13abc6e
#
_entry.id   0f373e9512718c70b8580aaad13abc6e
#
_cell.length_a   1.000
_cell.length_b   1.000
_cell.length_c   1.000
_cell.angle_alpha   90.00
_cell.angle_beta   90.00
_cell.angle_gamma   90.00
#
_symmetry.space_group_name_H-M   'P 1'
#
loop_
_entity.id
_entity.type
_entity.pdbx_description
1 polymer ?
#
loop_
_entity_poly.entity_id
_entity_poly.type
_entity_poly.pdbx_seq_one_letter_code
_entity_poly.pdbx_strand_id
1 'polypeptide(L)'
;MDRTLALIEQSHRGDKEARKILTEENMGLVYASARRFAGRGCEMEDLVQIGSIGLLKAIDRFDPGFDVRFSTYAVPIEYDKGNDRKSLKIRDF
;
A
#
# COMPACT_ATOMS: atom_id res chain seq x y z
N MET A 1 22.22 -4.68 -0.07
CA MET A 1 20.85 -4.59 0.45
C MET A 1 20.04 -3.68 -0.46
N ASP A 2 18.81 -4.07 -0.76
CA ASP A 2 17.89 -3.25 -1.53
C ASP A 2 17.61 -1.95 -0.76
N ARG A 3 17.63 -0.82 -1.48
CA ARG A 3 17.33 0.49 -0.89
C ARG A 3 15.97 0.52 -0.20
N THR A 4 14.97 -0.11 -0.80
CA THR A 4 13.62 -0.18 -0.23
C THR A 4 13.64 -0.88 1.12
N LEU A 5 14.33 -2.01 1.24
CA LEU A 5 14.44 -2.74 2.51
C LEU A 5 15.17 -1.92 3.56
N ALA A 6 16.21 -1.20 3.18
CA ALA A 6 16.94 -0.34 4.11
C ALA A 6 16.05 0.77 4.65
N LEU A 7 15.26 1.40 3.79
CA LEU A 7 14.31 2.45 4.20
C LEU A 7 13.20 1.91 5.09
N ILE A 8 12.72 0.69 4.81
CA ILE A 8 11.70 0.04 5.64
C ILE A 8 12.26 -0.20 7.05
N GLU A 9 13.47 -0.70 7.16
CA GLU A 9 14.10 -0.90 8.46
C GLU A 9 14.28 0.41 9.23
N GLN A 10 14.71 1.46 8.55
CA GLN A 10 14.83 2.79 9.15
C GLN A 10 13.49 3.32 9.62
N SER A 11 12.44 3.16 8.79
CA SER A 11 11.09 3.57 9.13
C SER A 11 10.59 2.85 10.37
N HIS A 12 10.84 1.54 10.47
CA HIS A 12 10.44 0.75 11.62
C HIS A 12 11.17 1.16 12.90
N ARG A 13 12.34 1.78 12.77
CA ARG A 13 13.07 2.33 13.92
C ARG A 13 12.63 3.76 14.28
N GLY A 14 11.60 4.28 13.61
CA GLY A 14 11.05 5.60 13.90
C GLY A 14 11.54 6.73 13.01
N ASP A 15 12.26 6.43 11.93
CA ASP A 15 12.72 7.45 10.98
C ASP A 15 11.54 7.89 10.10
N LYS A 16 11.00 9.06 10.42
CA LYS A 16 9.84 9.61 9.70
C LYS A 16 10.19 10.01 8.27
N GLU A 17 11.41 10.44 8.04
CA GLU A 17 11.85 10.80 6.69
C GLU A 17 11.92 9.57 5.79
N ALA A 18 12.44 8.45 6.31
CA ALA A 18 12.46 7.19 5.58
C ALA A 18 11.05 6.75 5.20
N ARG A 19 10.10 6.87 6.13
CA ARG A 19 8.70 6.54 5.88
C ARG A 19 8.08 7.44 4.81
N LYS A 20 8.39 8.71 4.83
CA LYS A 20 7.93 9.67 3.82
C LYS A 20 8.49 9.35 2.44
N ILE A 21 9.78 9.06 2.36
CA ILE A 21 10.43 8.68 1.09
C ILE A 21 9.79 7.42 0.51
N LEU A 22 9.56 6.40 1.34
CA LEU A 22 8.90 5.18 0.91
C LEU A 22 7.51 5.44 0.36
N THR A 23 6.75 6.29 1.04
CA THR A 23 5.41 6.65 0.60
C THR A 23 5.45 7.32 -0.76
N GLU A 24 6.30 8.32 -0.93
CA GLU A 24 6.40 9.07 -2.19
C GLU A 24 6.87 8.18 -3.33
N GLU A 25 7.87 7.34 -3.10
CA GLU A 25 8.43 6.48 -4.14
C GLU A 25 7.49 5.34 -4.54
N ASN A 26 6.55 4.97 -3.69
CA ASN A 26 5.63 3.87 -3.96
C ASN A 26 4.21 4.31 -4.28
N MET A 27 3.98 5.61 -4.48
CA MET A 27 2.66 6.09 -4.88
C MET A 27 2.19 5.49 -6.21
N GLY A 28 3.11 5.06 -7.05
CA GLY A 28 2.76 4.33 -8.28
C GLY A 28 1.91 3.09 -8.01
N LEU A 29 2.15 2.40 -6.90
CA LEU A 29 1.33 1.24 -6.49
C LEU A 29 -0.09 1.66 -6.17
N VAL A 30 -0.24 2.82 -5.52
CA VAL A 30 -1.56 3.37 -5.18
C VAL A 30 -2.34 3.71 -6.45
N TYR A 31 -1.70 4.43 -7.39
CA TYR A 31 -2.35 4.81 -8.64
C TYR A 31 -2.69 3.60 -9.50
N ALA A 32 -1.81 2.61 -9.56
CA ALA A 32 -2.07 1.38 -10.30
C ALA A 32 -3.26 0.63 -9.72
N SER A 33 -3.34 0.50 -8.40
CA SER A 33 -4.48 -0.12 -7.73
C SER A 33 -5.76 0.66 -7.97
N ALA A 34 -5.70 1.98 -7.83
CA ALA A 34 -6.85 2.83 -8.04
C ALA A 34 -7.40 2.69 -9.45
N ARG A 35 -6.53 2.67 -10.46
CA ARG A 35 -6.97 2.52 -11.86
C ARG A 35 -7.64 1.16 -12.12
N ARG A 36 -7.21 0.10 -11.43
CA ARG A 36 -7.84 -1.23 -11.59
C ARG A 36 -9.30 -1.24 -11.17
N PHE A 37 -9.67 -0.41 -10.21
CA PHE A 37 -11.02 -0.39 -9.65
C PHE A 37 -11.83 0.84 -10.07
N ALA A 38 -11.24 1.76 -10.81
CA ALA A 38 -11.96 2.95 -11.27
C ALA A 38 -13.13 2.56 -12.18
N GLY A 39 -14.21 3.33 -12.11
CA GLY A 39 -15.39 3.07 -12.91
C GLY A 39 -16.35 2.02 -12.35
N ARG A 40 -16.07 1.52 -11.16
CA ARG A 40 -16.90 0.48 -10.50
C ARG A 40 -17.70 1.05 -9.34
N GLY A 41 -18.16 2.29 -9.47
CA GLY A 41 -18.94 2.95 -8.44
C GLY A 41 -18.12 3.76 -7.46
N CYS A 42 -16.81 3.78 -7.59
CA CYS A 42 -15.91 4.59 -6.76
C CYS A 42 -15.18 5.60 -7.62
N GLU A 43 -15.02 6.79 -7.10
CA GLU A 43 -14.25 7.82 -7.78
C GLU A 43 -12.76 7.62 -7.58
N MET A 44 -11.97 8.04 -8.55
CA MET A 44 -10.52 7.89 -8.52
C MET A 44 -9.90 8.54 -7.28
N GLU A 45 -10.39 9.71 -6.89
CA GLU A 45 -9.92 10.41 -5.69
C GLU A 45 -10.07 9.58 -4.43
N ASP A 46 -11.23 8.96 -4.26
CA ASP A 46 -11.50 8.11 -3.10
C ASP A 46 -10.61 6.87 -3.10
N LEU A 47 -10.39 6.29 -4.27
CA LEU A 47 -9.53 5.12 -4.42
C LEU A 47 -8.08 5.47 -4.08
N VAL A 48 -7.60 6.65 -4.47
CA VAL A 48 -6.25 7.10 -4.15
C VAL A 48 -6.10 7.30 -2.64
N GLN A 49 -7.12 7.87 -1.98
CA GLN A 49 -7.09 8.03 -0.53
C GLN A 49 -7.03 6.69 0.19
N ILE A 50 -7.89 5.77 -0.19
CA ILE A 50 -7.90 4.40 0.37
C ILE A 50 -6.55 3.73 0.14
N GLY A 51 -6.03 3.82 -1.07
CA GLY A 51 -4.76 3.23 -1.43
C GLY A 51 -3.58 3.82 -0.67
N SER A 52 -3.61 5.12 -0.43
CA SER A 52 -2.55 5.79 0.34
C SER A 52 -2.50 5.31 1.77
N ILE A 53 -3.67 5.13 2.40
CA ILE A 53 -3.75 4.59 3.76
C ILE A 53 -3.26 3.14 3.76
N GLY A 54 -3.65 2.35 2.76
CA GLY A 54 -3.18 0.97 2.61
C GLY A 54 -1.66 0.88 2.45
N LEU A 55 -1.09 1.79 1.67
CA LEU A 55 0.36 1.83 1.48
C LEU A 55 1.09 2.11 2.80
N LEU A 56 0.59 3.05 3.61
CA LEU A 56 1.20 3.34 4.90
C LEU A 56 1.15 2.12 5.82
N LYS A 57 0.04 1.40 5.82
CA LYS A 57 -0.08 0.16 6.60
C LYS A 57 0.89 -0.90 6.10
N ALA A 58 1.06 -1.02 4.78
CA ALA A 58 1.99 -1.96 4.20
C ALA A 58 3.43 -1.67 4.63
N ILE A 59 3.82 -0.40 4.59
CA ILE A 59 5.16 0.02 5.02
C ILE A 59 5.39 -0.36 6.48
N ASP A 60 4.41 -0.07 7.33
CA ASP A 60 4.55 -0.28 8.77
C ASP A 60 4.57 -1.76 9.15
N ARG A 61 3.93 -2.62 8.37
CA ARG A 61 3.75 -4.03 8.69
C ARG A 61 4.62 -4.99 7.88
N PHE A 62 5.32 -4.49 6.88
CA PHE A 62 6.16 -5.35 6.06
C PHE A 62 7.36 -5.88 6.88
N ASP A 63 7.57 -7.19 6.82
CA ASP A 63 8.73 -7.82 7.44
C ASP A 63 9.86 -7.92 6.40
N PRO A 64 10.98 -7.16 6.57
CA PRO A 64 12.08 -7.22 5.62
C PRO A 64 12.74 -8.62 5.52
N GLY A 65 12.46 -9.49 6.48
CA GLY A 65 12.95 -10.87 6.44
C GLY A 65 12.17 -11.79 5.52
N PHE A 66 11.02 -11.35 4.99
CA PHE A 66 10.26 -12.13 4.03
C PHE A 66 10.98 -12.19 2.69
N ASP A 67 10.89 -13.35 2.05
CA ASP A 67 11.42 -13.55 0.71
C ASP A 67 10.37 -13.15 -0.34
N VAL A 68 9.89 -11.92 -0.23
CA VAL A 68 8.87 -11.33 -1.11
C VAL A 68 9.24 -9.87 -1.33
N ARG A 69 9.08 -9.39 -2.54
CA ARG A 69 9.29 -7.99 -2.84
C ARG A 69 8.19 -7.13 -2.18
N PHE A 70 8.59 -5.98 -1.67
CA PHE A 70 7.65 -5.05 -1.08
C PHE A 70 6.51 -4.68 -2.06
N SER A 71 6.84 -4.44 -3.33
CA SER A 71 5.83 -4.09 -4.35
C SER A 71 4.80 -5.19 -4.57
N THR A 72 5.15 -6.45 -4.36
CA THR A 72 4.22 -7.57 -4.45
C THR A 72 3.34 -7.64 -3.21
N TYR A 73 3.93 -7.40 -2.05
CA TYR A 73 3.21 -7.40 -0.77
C TYR A 73 2.23 -6.24 -0.66
N ALA A 74 2.63 -5.07 -1.13
CA ALA A 74 1.97 -3.80 -0.84
C ALA A 74 0.86 -3.42 -1.83
N VAL A 75 0.05 -4.40 -2.29
CA VAL A 75 -1.15 -4.09 -3.08
C VAL A 75 -2.20 -3.53 -2.11
N PRO A 76 -2.50 -2.21 -2.15
CA PRO A 76 -3.18 -1.58 -1.02
C PRO A 76 -4.70 -1.70 -1.02
N ILE A 77 -5.31 -2.07 -2.13
CA ILE A 77 -6.78 -2.12 -2.27
C ILE A 77 -7.19 -3.53 -2.71
N GLU A 78 -8.24 -4.05 -2.10
CA GLU A 78 -8.83 -5.33 -2.50
C GLU A 78 -10.35 -5.31 -2.35
N TYR A 79 -11.03 -6.31 -2.91
CA TYR A 79 -12.45 -6.48 -2.68
C TYR A 79 -12.70 -6.92 -1.25
N ASP A 80 -13.78 -6.40 -0.66
CA ASP A 80 -14.23 -6.82 0.67
C ASP A 80 -14.96 -8.15 0.54
N LYS A 81 -14.29 -9.25 0.85
CA LYS A 81 -14.82 -10.59 0.71
C LYS A 81 -15.90 -10.94 1.73
N GLY A 82 -16.01 -10.13 2.79
CA GLY A 82 -17.03 -10.34 3.81
C GLY A 82 -18.38 -9.72 3.49
N ASN A 83 -18.52 -9.12 2.32
CA ASN A 83 -19.72 -8.42 1.89
C ASN A 83 -20.21 -9.01 0.57
N ASP A 84 -21.53 -9.25 0.45
CA ASP A 84 -22.13 -9.75 -0.79
C ASP A 84 -22.02 -8.78 -1.95
N ARG A 85 -21.76 -7.51 -1.66
CA ARG A 85 -21.51 -6.49 -2.67
C ARG A 85 -20.00 -6.42 -2.94
N LYS A 86 -19.65 -6.13 -4.18
CA LYS A 86 -18.26 -5.93 -4.55
C LYS A 86 -17.75 -4.57 -4.08
N SER A 87 -17.68 -4.38 -2.77
CA SER A 87 -17.13 -3.19 -2.17
C SER A 87 -15.61 -3.33 -2.05
N LEU A 88 -14.94 -2.18 -2.01
CA LEU A 88 -13.49 -2.11 -1.91
C LEU A 88 -13.08 -1.74 -0.50
N LYS A 89 -11.95 -2.25 -0.07
CA LYS A 89 -11.38 -1.92 1.24
C LYS A 89 -9.87 -1.85 1.16
N ILE A 90 -9.27 -1.27 2.20
CA ILE A 90 -7.83 -1.36 2.41
C ILE A 90 -7.50 -2.82 2.71
N ARG A 91 -6.46 -3.34 2.04
CA ARG A 91 -6.02 -4.71 2.27
C ARG A 91 -5.63 -4.93 3.73
N ASP A 92 -5.97 -6.09 4.27
CA ASP A 92 -5.53 -6.52 5.60
C ASP A 92 -4.09 -7.03 5.52
N PHE A 93 -3.19 -6.30 6.11
CA PHE A 93 -1.77 -6.69 6.11
C PHE A 93 -1.35 -7.46 7.35
#